data_be13257a0477db36180df1ae5e6fe0d6
#
_entry.id   be13257a0477db36180df1ae5e6fe0d6
#
_cell.length_a   1.000
_cell.length_b   1.000
_cell.length_c   1.000
_cell.angle_alpha   90.00
_cell.angle_beta   90.00
_cell.angle_gamma   90.00
#
_symmetry.space_group_name_H-M   'P 1'
#
loop_
_entity.id
_entity.type
_entity.pdbx_description
1 polymer ?
#
loop_
_entity_poly.entity_id
_entity_poly.type
_entity_poly.pdbx_seq_one_letter_code
_entity_poly.pdbx_strand_id
1 'polypeptide(L)'
;MRVQGFLIYRIWYGNCLVYVGRTKQPLQSRIRGHLFSKPMHRTVNIEQVTKIEYAELGSEADMNLYEIYYILRLHPPLNVDDKARDDLSVTLPELEWKEFTTPLWEGWRQEIAKQDSRIDYLRKRYAEIPQEISILRGLRKTGEITEYEFEERLSALKEEWAEVSKELWHR
;
A
#
# COMPACT_ATOMS: atom_id res chain seq x y z
N MET A 1 -13.11 -19.81 -3.26
CA MET A 1 -13.03 -20.55 -1.97
C MET A 1 -12.52 -19.59 -0.90
N ARG A 2 -13.13 -19.54 0.29
CA ARG A 2 -12.70 -18.64 1.36
C ARG A 2 -11.73 -19.38 2.26
N VAL A 3 -10.43 -19.06 2.18
CA VAL A 3 -9.39 -19.62 3.04
C VAL A 3 -9.36 -18.82 4.35
N GLN A 4 -9.63 -19.48 5.47
CA GLN A 4 -9.71 -18.87 6.80
C GLN A 4 -9.32 -19.88 7.87
N GLY A 5 -8.67 -19.44 8.93
CA GLY A 5 -8.20 -20.25 10.05
C GLY A 5 -6.95 -19.65 10.65
N PHE A 6 -6.15 -20.47 11.30
CA PHE A 6 -4.81 -20.09 11.73
C PHE A 6 -3.86 -20.27 10.55
N LEU A 7 -3.57 -19.18 9.84
CA LEU A 7 -2.82 -19.22 8.59
C LEU A 7 -1.49 -18.49 8.74
N ILE A 8 -0.46 -19.10 8.18
CA ILE A 8 0.78 -18.42 7.81
C ILE A 8 0.81 -18.27 6.29
N TYR A 9 1.34 -17.17 5.79
CA TYR A 9 1.45 -16.92 4.36
C TYR A 9 2.77 -16.25 4.01
N ARG A 10 3.21 -16.43 2.76
CA ARG A 10 4.43 -15.86 2.23
C ARG A 10 4.20 -15.28 0.85
N ILE A 11 4.87 -14.15 0.58
CA ILE A 11 4.72 -13.37 -0.65
C ILE A 11 6.05 -13.34 -1.38
N TRP A 12 6.00 -13.55 -2.70
CA TRP A 12 7.16 -13.67 -3.55
C TRP A 12 7.19 -12.64 -4.67
N TYR A 13 8.38 -12.11 -4.97
CA TYR A 13 8.72 -11.34 -6.16
C TYR A 13 9.70 -12.17 -7.00
N GLY A 14 9.24 -12.77 -8.11
CA GLY A 14 10.01 -13.78 -8.81
C GLY A 14 10.36 -14.95 -7.89
N ASN A 15 11.64 -15.19 -7.71
CA ASN A 15 12.17 -16.23 -6.82
C ASN A 15 12.58 -15.68 -5.43
N CYS A 16 12.35 -14.40 -5.17
CA CYS A 16 12.69 -13.79 -3.89
C CYS A 16 11.49 -13.81 -2.95
N LEU A 17 11.62 -14.43 -1.78
CA LEU A 17 10.65 -14.32 -0.70
C LEU A 17 10.79 -12.93 -0.08
N VAL A 18 9.73 -12.12 -0.15
CA VAL A 18 9.77 -10.73 0.31
C VAL A 18 9.05 -10.49 1.61
N TYR A 19 8.08 -11.33 1.95
CA TYR A 19 7.29 -11.16 3.16
C TYR A 19 6.75 -12.50 3.69
N VAL A 20 6.77 -12.65 5.01
CA VAL A 20 6.07 -13.70 5.76
C VAL A 20 5.10 -13.03 6.72
N GLY A 21 3.91 -13.56 6.86
CA GLY A 21 2.92 -13.04 7.80
C GLY A 21 1.91 -14.09 8.22
N ARG A 22 1.09 -13.72 9.20
CA ARG A 22 0.04 -14.59 9.75
C ARG A 22 -1.31 -13.91 9.74
N THR A 23 -2.36 -14.71 9.77
CA THR A 23 -3.73 -14.19 9.86
C THR A 23 -4.71 -15.21 10.42
N LYS A 24 -5.69 -14.72 11.17
CA LYS A 24 -6.93 -15.44 11.52
C LYS A 24 -8.11 -14.96 10.67
N GLN A 25 -7.93 -13.88 9.96
CA GLN A 25 -8.92 -13.35 9.02
C GLN A 25 -8.89 -14.15 7.71
N PRO A 26 -9.94 -14.03 6.88
CA PRO A 26 -9.86 -14.56 5.52
C PRO A 26 -8.61 -14.07 4.81
N LEU A 27 -7.84 -15.00 4.25
CA LEU A 27 -6.55 -14.70 3.62
C LEU A 27 -6.67 -13.60 2.55
N GLN A 28 -7.72 -13.66 1.73
CA GLN A 28 -8.02 -12.65 0.72
C GLN A 28 -8.13 -11.24 1.32
N SER A 29 -8.85 -11.09 2.44
CA SER A 29 -9.00 -9.79 3.11
C SER A 29 -7.68 -9.29 3.69
N ARG A 30 -6.87 -10.19 4.25
CA ARG A 30 -5.55 -9.86 4.78
C ARG A 30 -4.59 -9.42 3.69
N ILE A 31 -4.53 -10.15 2.57
CA ILE A 31 -3.69 -9.80 1.41
C ILE A 31 -4.14 -8.46 0.83
N ARG A 32 -5.44 -8.25 0.63
CA ARG A 32 -5.95 -6.95 0.16
C ARG A 32 -5.54 -5.82 1.10
N GLY A 33 -5.59 -6.03 2.42
CA GLY A 33 -5.10 -5.07 3.41
C GLY A 33 -3.62 -4.69 3.22
N HIS A 34 -2.74 -5.65 2.90
CA HIS A 34 -1.34 -5.37 2.60
C HIS A 34 -1.13 -4.52 1.34
N LEU A 35 -1.98 -4.72 0.33
CA LEU A 35 -1.87 -4.01 -0.93
C LEU A 35 -2.38 -2.56 -0.84
N PHE A 36 -3.39 -2.30 0.00
CA PHE A 36 -4.10 -1.03 0.05
C PHE A 36 -3.93 -0.25 1.37
N SER A 37 -3.51 -0.92 2.46
CA SER A 37 -3.28 -0.24 3.73
C SER A 37 -1.88 0.34 3.78
N LYS A 38 -1.81 1.66 3.88
CA LYS A 38 -0.54 2.38 4.02
C LYS A 38 0.00 2.26 5.45
N PRO A 39 1.23 1.88 5.62
CA PRO A 39 2.27 2.82 5.98
C PRO A 39 3.34 2.85 4.89
N MET A 40 3.82 4.02 4.57
CA MET A 40 4.65 4.36 3.42
C MET A 40 5.93 3.54 3.19
N HIS A 41 6.31 2.64 4.08
CA HIS A 41 7.59 1.94 4.02
C HIS A 41 7.51 0.43 3.83
N ARG A 42 6.28 -0.16 3.73
CA ARG A 42 6.10 -1.61 3.81
C ARG A 42 5.00 -2.14 2.91
N THR A 43 4.68 -1.40 1.88
CA THR A 43 3.62 -1.81 0.96
C THR A 43 4.18 -2.85 0.00
N VAL A 44 3.57 -4.02 0.00
CA VAL A 44 3.83 -5.03 -1.03
C VAL A 44 3.41 -4.45 -2.37
N ASN A 45 4.35 -4.33 -3.31
CA ASN A 45 4.03 -3.90 -4.67
C ASN A 45 3.37 -5.05 -5.43
N ILE A 46 2.06 -4.92 -5.68
CA ILE A 46 1.26 -5.97 -6.34
C ILE A 46 1.77 -6.32 -7.75
N GLU A 47 2.37 -5.37 -8.48
CA GLU A 47 2.89 -5.62 -9.82
C GLU A 47 4.09 -6.57 -9.81
N GLN A 48 4.83 -6.58 -8.70
CA GLN A 48 5.99 -7.46 -8.50
C GLN A 48 5.62 -8.80 -7.88
N VAL A 49 4.40 -8.93 -7.32
CA VAL A 49 3.94 -10.20 -6.73
C VAL A 49 3.77 -11.24 -7.82
N THR A 50 4.57 -12.29 -7.74
CA THR A 50 4.50 -13.42 -8.67
C THR A 50 3.75 -14.61 -8.07
N LYS A 51 3.85 -14.79 -6.75
CA LYS A 51 3.23 -15.91 -6.05
C LYS A 51 2.91 -15.54 -4.60
N ILE A 52 1.80 -16.05 -4.09
CA ILE A 52 1.48 -16.09 -2.67
C ILE A 52 1.19 -17.54 -2.29
N GLU A 53 1.75 -17.96 -1.19
CA GLU A 53 1.51 -19.29 -0.63
C GLU A 53 1.02 -19.15 0.80
N TYR A 54 0.30 -20.16 1.26
CA TYR A 54 -0.18 -20.25 2.64
C TYR A 54 -0.12 -21.69 3.15
N ALA A 55 -0.02 -21.81 4.47
CA ALA A 55 -0.16 -23.07 5.16
C ALA A 55 -1.17 -22.91 6.30
N GLU A 56 -1.93 -23.97 6.55
CA GLU A 56 -2.92 -24.05 7.62
C GLU A 56 -2.31 -24.70 8.85
N LEU A 57 -2.58 -24.13 10.01
CA LEU A 57 -2.05 -24.57 11.29
C LEU A 57 -3.17 -24.92 12.26
N GLY A 58 -2.88 -25.78 13.24
CA GLY A 58 -3.85 -26.28 14.19
C GLY A 58 -4.22 -25.30 15.29
N SER A 59 -3.32 -24.34 15.59
CA SER A 59 -3.51 -23.42 16.70
C SER A 59 -2.92 -22.04 16.43
N GLU A 60 -3.33 -21.05 17.23
CA GLU A 60 -2.75 -19.72 17.23
C GLU A 60 -1.28 -19.74 17.71
N ALA A 61 -0.96 -20.62 18.65
CA ALA A 61 0.41 -20.78 19.15
C ALA A 61 1.35 -21.25 18.04
N ASP A 62 0.95 -22.27 17.27
CA ASP A 62 1.73 -22.76 16.14
C ASP A 62 1.89 -21.67 15.08
N MET A 63 0.82 -20.94 14.77
CA MET A 63 0.85 -19.84 13.80
C MET A 63 1.87 -18.76 14.22
N ASN A 64 1.91 -18.39 15.48
CA ASN A 64 2.84 -17.40 16.02
C ASN A 64 4.29 -17.92 15.95
N LEU A 65 4.48 -19.19 16.34
CA LEU A 65 5.79 -19.84 16.34
C LEU A 65 6.36 -19.94 14.93
N TYR A 66 5.57 -20.40 13.97
CA TYR A 66 6.01 -20.53 12.57
C TYR A 66 6.27 -19.20 11.89
N GLU A 67 5.50 -18.12 12.21
CA GLU A 67 5.80 -16.79 11.69
C GLU A 67 7.21 -16.35 12.12
N ILE A 68 7.50 -16.40 13.42
CA ILE A 68 8.82 -16.04 13.95
C ILE A 68 9.91 -16.93 13.32
N TYR A 69 9.68 -18.24 13.28
CA TYR A 69 10.63 -19.20 12.70
C TYR A 69 11.01 -18.86 11.25
N TYR A 70 10.01 -18.62 10.39
CA TYR A 70 10.30 -18.32 8.99
C TYR A 70 10.88 -16.93 8.77
N ILE A 71 10.51 -15.93 9.58
CA ILE A 71 11.09 -14.59 9.50
C ILE A 71 12.58 -14.66 9.87
N LEU A 72 12.93 -15.31 10.97
CA LEU A 72 14.31 -15.43 11.42
C LEU A 72 15.17 -16.30 10.50
N ARG A 73 14.60 -17.35 9.92
CA ARG A 73 15.32 -18.26 9.04
C ARG A 73 15.55 -17.70 7.63
N LEU A 74 14.61 -16.95 7.09
CA LEU A 74 14.57 -16.54 5.69
C LEU A 74 14.86 -15.05 5.47
N HIS A 75 14.83 -14.23 6.52
CA HIS A 75 15.10 -12.79 6.51
C HIS A 75 14.39 -12.03 5.37
N PRO A 76 13.03 -12.12 5.26
CA PRO A 76 12.32 -11.46 4.18
C PRO A 76 12.46 -9.93 4.28
N PRO A 77 12.83 -9.23 3.20
CA PRO A 77 13.19 -7.82 3.26
C PRO A 77 12.05 -6.87 3.69
N LEU A 78 10.80 -7.29 3.59
CA LEU A 78 9.65 -6.48 4.02
C LEU A 78 9.19 -6.76 5.46
N ASN A 79 9.82 -7.70 6.16
CA ASN A 79 9.59 -7.94 7.59
C ASN A 79 10.55 -7.10 8.46
N VAL A 80 10.44 -5.79 8.38
CA VAL A 80 11.39 -4.83 9.00
C VAL A 80 11.26 -4.71 10.52
N ASP A 81 10.08 -5.07 11.09
CA ASP A 81 9.82 -4.99 12.55
C ASP A 81 10.04 -6.32 13.26
N ASP A 82 10.95 -7.11 12.75
CA ASP A 82 11.26 -8.36 13.41
C ASP A 82 11.73 -8.13 14.85
N LYS A 83 11.00 -8.74 15.77
CA LYS A 83 11.18 -8.50 17.22
C LYS A 83 12.28 -9.35 17.83
N ALA A 84 12.69 -10.38 17.15
CA ALA A 84 13.76 -11.27 17.60
C ALA A 84 15.03 -11.01 16.77
N ARG A 85 16.15 -10.83 17.45
CA ARG A 85 17.47 -10.64 16.82
C ARG A 85 18.34 -11.88 16.93
N ASP A 86 17.84 -12.90 17.65
CA ASP A 86 18.57 -14.13 17.92
C ASP A 86 18.08 -15.24 17.02
N ASP A 87 18.99 -16.11 16.62
CA ASP A 87 18.65 -17.31 15.87
C ASP A 87 17.87 -18.30 16.73
N LEU A 88 16.89 -18.98 16.12
CA LEU A 88 16.16 -20.03 16.80
C LEU A 88 17.05 -21.26 16.98
N SER A 89 17.11 -21.74 18.22
CA SER A 89 17.87 -22.98 18.58
C SER A 89 17.16 -24.26 18.17
N VAL A 90 15.91 -24.14 17.65
CA VAL A 90 15.09 -25.30 17.27
C VAL A 90 14.80 -25.28 15.77
N THR A 91 14.67 -26.45 15.18
CA THR A 91 14.21 -26.63 13.82
C THR A 91 12.78 -27.15 13.85
N LEU A 92 11.87 -26.44 13.21
CA LEU A 92 10.48 -26.87 13.08
C LEU A 92 10.29 -27.72 11.81
N PRO A 93 9.32 -28.64 11.81
CA PRO A 93 8.93 -29.36 10.59
C PRO A 93 8.54 -28.39 9.46
N GLU A 94 8.90 -28.77 8.23
CA GLU A 94 8.46 -27.99 7.06
C GLU A 94 6.95 -28.07 6.90
N LEU A 95 6.32 -26.93 6.53
CA LEU A 95 4.89 -26.86 6.32
C LEU A 95 4.51 -27.27 4.90
N GLU A 96 3.30 -27.81 4.74
CA GLU A 96 2.70 -28.02 3.43
C GLU A 96 2.15 -26.71 2.89
N TRP A 97 2.84 -26.13 1.92
CA TRP A 97 2.48 -24.86 1.31
C TRP A 97 1.51 -25.05 0.15
N LYS A 98 0.41 -24.31 0.16
CA LYS A 98 -0.60 -24.25 -0.89
C LYS A 98 -0.52 -22.90 -1.58
N GLU A 99 -0.62 -22.89 -2.90
CA GLU A 99 -0.65 -21.63 -3.64
C GLU A 99 -2.00 -20.95 -3.45
N PHE A 100 -1.97 -19.65 -3.14
CA PHE A 100 -3.15 -18.82 -3.07
C PHE A 100 -3.38 -18.12 -4.41
N THR A 101 -4.45 -18.53 -5.10
CA THR A 101 -4.89 -17.90 -6.33
C THR A 101 -6.23 -17.23 -6.12
N THR A 102 -6.41 -16.05 -6.72
CA THR A 102 -7.67 -15.33 -6.68
C THR A 102 -7.95 -14.69 -8.04
N PRO A 103 -9.15 -14.81 -8.57
CA PRO A 103 -9.53 -14.13 -9.81
C PRO A 103 -9.57 -12.60 -9.67
N LEU A 104 -9.40 -12.08 -8.44
CA LEU A 104 -9.43 -10.65 -8.17
C LEU A 104 -8.08 -9.95 -8.39
N TRP A 105 -6.98 -10.69 -8.67
CA TRP A 105 -5.65 -10.10 -8.88
C TRP A 105 -5.64 -8.99 -9.91
N GLU A 106 -6.25 -9.22 -11.06
CA GLU A 106 -6.29 -8.23 -12.13
C GLU A 106 -7.10 -6.99 -11.73
N GLY A 107 -8.24 -7.18 -11.08
CA GLY A 107 -9.03 -6.08 -10.53
C GLY A 107 -8.26 -5.26 -9.50
N TRP A 108 -7.49 -5.90 -8.61
CA TRP A 108 -6.67 -5.21 -7.63
C TRP A 108 -5.52 -4.44 -8.26
N ARG A 109 -4.84 -5.00 -9.28
CA ARG A 109 -3.80 -4.29 -10.04
C ARG A 109 -4.35 -3.03 -10.70
N GLN A 110 -5.51 -3.14 -11.36
CA GLN A 110 -6.19 -2.00 -11.98
C GLN A 110 -6.62 -0.95 -10.95
N GLU A 111 -7.11 -1.36 -9.79
CA GLU A 111 -7.51 -0.46 -8.70
C GLU A 111 -6.30 0.32 -8.17
N ILE A 112 -5.16 -0.34 -7.95
CA ILE A 112 -3.92 0.31 -7.50
C ILE A 112 -3.39 1.28 -8.56
N ALA A 113 -3.32 0.87 -9.82
CA ALA A 113 -2.87 1.73 -10.91
C ALA A 113 -3.71 3.01 -11.05
N LYS A 114 -5.04 2.90 -10.85
CA LYS A 114 -5.92 4.08 -10.81
C LYS A 114 -5.64 4.99 -9.62
N GLN A 115 -5.36 4.41 -8.44
CA GLN A 115 -5.02 5.19 -7.24
C GLN A 115 -3.71 5.93 -7.42
N ASP A 116 -2.68 5.28 -7.96
CA ASP A 116 -1.37 5.89 -8.20
C ASP A 116 -1.48 7.03 -9.22
N SER A 117 -2.18 6.81 -10.33
CA SER A 117 -2.45 7.85 -11.32
C SER A 117 -3.21 9.05 -10.74
N ARG A 118 -4.16 8.82 -9.84
CA ARG A 118 -4.90 9.89 -9.15
C ARG A 118 -4.00 10.67 -8.20
N ILE A 119 -3.13 9.99 -7.45
CA ILE A 119 -2.18 10.63 -6.54
C ILE A 119 -1.19 11.49 -7.32
N ASP A 120 -0.66 11.00 -8.43
CA ASP A 120 0.27 11.75 -9.28
C ASP A 120 -0.40 12.99 -9.88
N TYR A 121 -1.63 12.85 -10.35
CA TYR A 121 -2.44 13.99 -10.78
C TYR A 121 -2.60 15.05 -9.67
N LEU A 122 -2.99 14.60 -8.46
CA LEU A 122 -3.18 15.51 -7.33
C LEU A 122 -1.89 16.21 -6.92
N ARG A 123 -0.76 15.52 -6.89
CA ARG A 123 0.57 16.10 -6.59
C ARG A 123 0.95 17.17 -7.62
N LYS A 124 0.76 16.88 -8.89
CA LYS A 124 0.99 17.82 -9.98
C LYS A 124 0.11 19.05 -9.81
N ARG A 125 -1.19 18.85 -9.63
CA ARG A 125 -2.15 19.94 -9.48
C ARG A 125 -1.86 20.81 -8.25
N TYR A 126 -1.50 20.19 -7.13
CA TYR A 126 -1.09 20.90 -5.90
C TYR A 126 0.10 21.84 -6.12
N ALA A 127 1.04 21.45 -6.98
CA ALA A 127 2.22 22.26 -7.31
C ALA A 127 1.92 23.37 -8.34
N GLU A 128 0.96 23.17 -9.24
CA GLU A 128 0.58 24.12 -10.29
C GLU A 128 -0.24 25.30 -9.77
N ILE A 129 -1.19 25.07 -8.86
CA ILE A 129 -2.11 26.11 -8.38
C ILE A 129 -1.38 27.37 -7.82
N PRO A 130 -0.33 27.26 -6.99
CA PRO A 130 0.40 28.45 -6.53
C PRO A 130 1.03 29.26 -7.66
N GLN A 131 1.44 28.60 -8.75
CA GLN A 131 2.00 29.27 -9.93
C GLN A 131 0.90 30.02 -10.68
N GLU A 132 -0.26 29.42 -10.88
CA GLU A 132 -1.44 30.06 -11.48
C GLU A 132 -1.88 31.28 -10.68
N ILE A 133 -1.91 31.20 -9.34
CA ILE A 133 -2.19 32.34 -8.45
C ILE A 133 -1.15 33.47 -8.66
N SER A 134 0.13 33.12 -8.83
CA SER A 134 1.18 34.11 -9.09
C SER A 134 0.99 34.81 -10.43
N ILE A 135 0.65 34.06 -11.48
CA ILE A 135 0.34 34.60 -12.81
C ILE A 135 -0.88 35.53 -12.73
N LEU A 136 -1.93 35.09 -12.07
CA LEU A 136 -3.16 35.87 -11.89
C LEU A 136 -2.91 37.21 -11.22
N ARG A 137 -2.03 37.23 -10.20
CA ARG A 137 -1.60 38.47 -9.54
C ARG A 137 -0.81 39.40 -10.49
N GLY A 138 -0.01 38.81 -11.39
CA GLY A 138 0.67 39.55 -12.44
C GLY A 138 -0.30 40.25 -13.39
N LEU A 139 -1.28 39.51 -13.91
CA LEU A 139 -2.31 40.05 -14.83
C LEU A 139 -3.15 41.18 -14.23
N ARG A 140 -3.49 41.04 -12.92
CA ARG A 140 -4.14 42.13 -12.19
C ARG A 140 -3.25 43.37 -12.11
N LYS A 141 -1.96 43.19 -11.80
CA LYS A 141 -1.00 44.31 -11.68
C LYS A 141 -0.76 45.04 -12.99
N THR A 142 -0.82 44.35 -14.12
CA THR A 142 -0.70 44.94 -15.47
C THR A 142 -2.01 45.53 -15.99
N GLY A 143 -3.12 45.32 -15.30
CA GLY A 143 -4.44 45.78 -15.75
C GLY A 143 -5.07 44.94 -16.87
N GLU A 144 -4.52 43.74 -17.14
CA GLU A 144 -5.04 42.83 -18.16
C GLU A 144 -6.33 42.11 -17.73
N ILE A 145 -6.62 42.12 -16.43
CA ILE A 145 -7.89 41.63 -15.86
C ILE A 145 -8.46 42.63 -14.90
N THR A 146 -9.78 42.64 -14.77
CA THR A 146 -10.50 43.48 -13.81
C THR A 146 -10.38 42.93 -12.37
N GLU A 147 -10.65 43.78 -11.38
CA GLU A 147 -10.66 43.34 -9.97
C GLU A 147 -11.69 42.23 -9.73
N TYR A 148 -12.86 42.32 -10.36
CA TYR A 148 -13.90 41.29 -10.23
C TYR A 148 -13.43 39.93 -10.79
N GLU A 149 -12.87 39.91 -11.97
CA GLU A 149 -12.33 38.69 -12.60
C GLU A 149 -11.17 38.08 -11.76
N PHE A 150 -10.35 38.96 -11.17
CA PHE A 150 -9.28 38.53 -10.29
C PHE A 150 -9.83 37.80 -9.05
N GLU A 151 -10.77 38.39 -8.34
CA GLU A 151 -11.31 37.81 -7.09
C GLU A 151 -12.09 36.53 -7.37
N GLU A 152 -12.88 36.46 -8.46
CA GLU A 152 -13.59 35.26 -8.87
C GLU A 152 -12.62 34.09 -9.13
N ARG A 153 -11.60 34.32 -9.97
CA ARG A 153 -10.60 33.29 -10.30
C ARG A 153 -9.74 32.90 -9.10
N LEU A 154 -9.37 33.85 -8.27
CA LEU A 154 -8.60 33.59 -7.06
C LEU A 154 -9.38 32.74 -6.05
N SER A 155 -10.69 32.99 -5.88
CA SER A 155 -11.55 32.18 -5.02
C SER A 155 -11.62 30.73 -5.51
N ALA A 156 -11.86 30.54 -6.81
CA ALA A 156 -11.92 29.22 -7.42
C ALA A 156 -10.60 28.43 -7.24
N LEU A 157 -9.45 29.06 -7.48
CA LEU A 157 -8.13 28.41 -7.29
C LEU A 157 -7.85 28.06 -5.82
N LYS A 158 -8.27 28.90 -4.88
CA LYS A 158 -8.12 28.61 -3.44
C LYS A 158 -9.01 27.46 -2.99
N GLU A 159 -10.24 27.38 -3.48
CA GLU A 159 -11.16 26.27 -3.21
C GLU A 159 -10.60 24.95 -3.76
N GLU A 160 -10.17 24.96 -5.03
CA GLU A 160 -9.55 23.79 -5.66
C GLU A 160 -8.29 23.35 -4.88
N TRP A 161 -7.44 24.29 -4.47
CA TRP A 161 -6.23 23.97 -3.70
C TRP A 161 -6.56 23.32 -2.35
N ALA A 162 -7.59 23.81 -1.68
CA ALA A 162 -8.06 23.22 -0.42
C ALA A 162 -8.59 21.79 -0.62
N GLU A 163 -9.34 21.54 -1.68
CA GLU A 163 -9.85 20.20 -2.02
C GLU A 163 -8.71 19.23 -2.37
N VAL A 164 -7.78 19.65 -3.24
CA VAL A 164 -6.60 18.86 -3.61
C VAL A 164 -5.74 18.54 -2.38
N SER A 165 -5.51 19.53 -1.52
CA SER A 165 -4.78 19.36 -0.26
C SER A 165 -5.46 18.36 0.66
N LYS A 166 -6.77 18.47 0.84
CA LYS A 166 -7.57 17.55 1.64
C LYS A 166 -7.48 16.12 1.10
N GLU A 167 -7.61 15.93 -0.21
CA GLU A 167 -7.54 14.60 -0.82
C GLU A 167 -6.13 13.98 -0.71
N LEU A 168 -5.06 14.80 -0.76
CA LEU A 168 -3.68 14.32 -0.63
C LEU A 168 -3.30 13.93 0.80
N TRP A 169 -3.74 14.69 1.81
CA TRP A 169 -3.17 14.61 3.16
C TRP A 169 -4.11 14.06 4.23
N HIS A 170 -5.42 13.90 3.94
CA HIS A 170 -6.43 13.43 4.91
C HIS A 170 -6.98 12.03 4.58
N ARG A 171 -6.17 11.20 3.93
CA ARG A 171 -6.49 9.78 3.68
C ARG A 171 -6.13 8.90 4.87
#